data_58f43f7dba873470d9e1bd720b9795e5
#
_entry.id   58f43f7dba873470d9e1bd720b9795e5
#
_cell.length_a   1.000
_cell.length_b   1.000
_cell.length_c   1.000
_cell.angle_alpha   90.00
_cell.angle_beta   90.00
_cell.angle_gamma   90.00
#
_symmetry.space_group_name_H-M   'P 1'
#
loop_
_entity.id
_entity.type
_entity.pdbx_description
1 polymer ?
#
loop_
_entity_poly.entity_id
_entity_poly.type
_entity_poly.pdbx_seq_one_letter_code
_entity_poly.pdbx_strand_id
1 'polypeptide(L)'
;MTPDAPKTKLSRLIELAEKGEEVVITRSGRPVARFEPIPGSSRTFLDTNILLYGDDLAHVAKQQRALELILEHKARHTGVVSLQVLQEYFVNATRKLGLDPGLVRQKVETYCRFDVVEPVAADILAAIDFHRLHRISYWDALVLHSARKAGCRVLLSEDMQHGQEFDGVKIINPFL
;
A
#
# COMPACT_ATOMS: atom_id res chain seq x y z
N MET A 1 -5.13 24.87 3.45
CA MET A 1 -3.84 24.55 4.09
C MET A 1 -4.09 24.51 5.60
N THR A 2 -4.53 23.34 6.12
CA THR A 2 -4.74 23.13 7.56
C THR A 2 -3.37 22.83 8.16
N PRO A 3 -2.90 23.57 9.18
CA PRO A 3 -1.63 23.28 9.83
C PRO A 3 -1.74 21.90 10.51
N ASP A 4 -0.74 21.07 10.25
CA ASP A 4 -0.57 19.78 10.90
C ASP A 4 -0.55 20.00 12.41
N ALA A 5 -1.53 19.45 13.13
CA ALA A 5 -1.59 19.58 14.57
C ALA A 5 -0.32 18.93 15.16
N PRO A 6 0.32 19.52 16.17
CA PRO A 6 1.53 18.97 16.74
C PRO A 6 1.25 17.56 17.26
N LYS A 7 1.90 16.57 16.63
CA LYS A 7 1.77 15.15 17.00
C LYS A 7 2.09 15.00 18.49
N THR A 8 1.17 14.43 19.24
CA THR A 8 1.41 14.13 20.66
C THR A 8 2.57 13.14 20.81
N LYS A 9 3.26 13.12 21.95
CA LYS A 9 4.32 12.13 22.20
C LYS A 9 3.83 10.69 21.96
N LEU A 10 2.56 10.40 22.30
CA LEU A 10 1.94 9.09 22.08
C LEU A 10 1.82 8.75 20.59
N SER A 11 1.35 9.68 19.75
CA SER A 11 1.25 9.47 18.30
C SER A 11 2.59 9.11 17.67
N ARG A 12 3.67 9.78 18.12
CA ARG A 12 5.03 9.49 17.66
C ARG A 12 5.51 8.10 18.10
N LEU A 13 5.18 7.67 19.32
CA LEU A 13 5.54 6.32 19.80
C LEU A 13 4.78 5.23 19.05
N ILE A 14 3.51 5.46 18.72
CA ILE A 14 2.72 4.55 17.89
C ILE A 14 3.34 4.43 16.50
N GLU A 15 3.69 5.56 15.85
CA GLU A 15 4.35 5.56 14.53
C GLU A 15 5.67 4.78 14.52
N LEU A 16 6.48 4.89 15.58
CA LEU A 16 7.72 4.14 15.72
C LEU A 16 7.45 2.63 15.82
N ALA A 17 6.47 2.24 16.65
CA ALA A 17 6.07 0.84 16.77
C ALA A 17 5.52 0.28 15.46
N GLU A 18 4.69 1.05 14.71
CA GLU A 18 4.17 0.67 13.39
C GLU A 18 5.30 0.48 12.35
N LYS A 19 6.37 1.26 12.46
CA LYS A 19 7.60 1.08 11.65
C LYS A 19 8.45 -0.12 12.08
N GLY A 20 8.05 -0.79 13.18
CA GLY A 20 8.74 -1.96 13.73
C GLY A 20 9.94 -1.62 14.60
N GLU A 21 10.06 -0.38 15.03
CA GLU A 21 11.03 -0.01 16.05
C GLU A 21 10.56 -0.52 17.41
N GLU A 22 11.48 -1.01 18.24
CA GLU A 22 11.16 -1.45 19.59
C GLU A 22 10.86 -0.22 20.48
N VAL A 23 9.60 -0.05 20.84
CA VAL A 23 9.18 1.05 21.73
C VAL A 23 8.90 0.50 23.13
N VAL A 24 9.80 0.76 24.07
CA VAL A 24 9.68 0.33 25.46
C VAL A 24 9.39 1.53 26.35
N ILE A 25 8.33 1.43 27.15
CA ILE A 25 8.00 2.42 28.16
C ILE A 25 8.72 2.04 29.47
N THR A 26 9.48 2.98 30.00
CA THR A 26 10.17 2.79 31.26
C THR A 26 9.60 3.70 32.36
N ARG A 27 9.58 3.21 33.58
CA ARG A 27 9.27 4.00 34.80
C ARG A 27 10.45 3.87 35.76
N SER A 28 11.07 4.99 36.12
CA SER A 28 12.26 5.03 36.97
C SER A 28 13.39 4.10 36.46
N GLY A 29 13.63 4.09 35.12
CA GLY A 29 14.67 3.28 34.51
C GLY A 29 14.32 1.78 34.31
N ARG A 30 13.16 1.34 34.79
CA ARG A 30 12.70 -0.07 34.63
C ARG A 30 11.68 -0.16 33.53
N PRO A 31 11.78 -1.13 32.58
CA PRO A 31 10.76 -1.37 31.57
C PRO A 31 9.46 -1.79 32.25
N VAL A 32 8.34 -1.16 31.86
CA VAL A 32 7.00 -1.42 32.41
C VAL A 32 5.98 -1.80 31.35
N ALA A 33 6.20 -1.42 30.09
CA ALA A 33 5.33 -1.79 28.96
C ALA A 33 6.11 -1.73 27.66
N ARG A 34 5.59 -2.41 26.64
CA ARG A 34 6.08 -2.37 25.26
C ARG A 34 4.91 -2.08 24.33
N PHE A 35 5.11 -1.21 23.35
CA PHE A 35 4.18 -1.10 22.24
C PHE A 35 4.56 -2.14 21.20
N GLU A 36 3.64 -3.05 20.93
CA GLU A 36 3.76 -4.00 19.83
C GLU A 36 2.62 -3.73 18.84
N PRO A 37 2.92 -3.69 17.53
CA PRO A 37 1.86 -3.64 16.54
C PRO A 37 0.93 -4.84 16.71
N ILE A 38 -0.38 -4.62 16.59
CA ILE A 38 -1.33 -5.74 16.59
C ILE A 38 -0.99 -6.64 15.40
N PRO A 39 -0.82 -7.96 15.58
CA PRO A 39 -0.58 -8.87 14.47
C PRO A 39 -1.62 -8.67 13.37
N GLY A 40 -1.17 -8.45 12.13
CA GLY A 40 -2.04 -8.15 10.99
C GLY A 40 -2.48 -6.69 10.85
N SER A 41 -1.99 -5.75 11.69
CA SER A 41 -2.22 -4.31 11.54
C SER A 41 -1.18 -3.63 10.64
N SER A 42 -0.20 -4.36 10.13
CA SER A 42 0.80 -3.79 9.23
C SER A 42 0.16 -3.31 7.93
N ARG A 43 0.52 -2.09 7.53
CA ARG A 43 0.04 -1.50 6.28
C ARG A 43 0.54 -2.32 5.10
N THR A 44 -0.38 -2.56 4.16
CA THR A 44 -0.12 -3.34 2.95
C THR A 44 -0.46 -2.49 1.74
N PHE A 45 0.47 -2.36 0.82
CA PHE A 45 0.23 -1.66 -0.45
C PHE A 45 -0.42 -2.62 -1.44
N LEU A 46 -1.50 -2.18 -2.07
CA LEU A 46 -2.23 -2.92 -3.10
C LEU A 46 -1.88 -2.34 -4.47
N ASP A 47 -1.26 -3.14 -5.32
CA ASP A 47 -0.95 -2.76 -6.68
C ASP A 47 -2.20 -2.77 -7.58
N THR A 48 -2.13 -2.14 -8.73
CA THR A 48 -3.21 -2.01 -9.71
C THR A 48 -3.83 -3.36 -10.11
N ASN A 49 -2.99 -4.40 -10.28
CA ASN A 49 -3.47 -5.73 -10.67
C ASN A 49 -4.38 -6.35 -9.61
N ILE A 50 -4.17 -6.07 -8.32
CA ILE A 50 -5.06 -6.55 -7.25
C ILE A 50 -6.46 -5.97 -7.40
N LEU A 51 -6.56 -4.66 -7.69
CA LEU A 51 -7.85 -3.99 -7.88
C LEU A 51 -8.53 -4.47 -9.18
N LEU A 52 -7.77 -4.64 -10.26
CA LEU A 52 -8.27 -5.11 -11.55
C LEU A 52 -8.83 -6.53 -11.48
N TYR A 53 -8.11 -7.46 -10.82
CA TYR A 53 -8.62 -8.82 -10.66
C TYR A 53 -9.91 -8.87 -9.84
N GLY A 54 -10.15 -7.94 -8.93
CA GLY A 54 -11.44 -7.83 -8.23
C GLY A 54 -12.65 -7.68 -9.17
N ASP A 55 -12.41 -7.28 -10.42
CA ASP A 55 -13.43 -7.05 -11.45
C ASP A 55 -13.30 -7.97 -12.68
N ASP A 56 -12.27 -8.79 -12.72
CA ASP A 56 -11.99 -9.65 -13.86
C ASP A 56 -12.74 -10.98 -13.77
N LEU A 57 -13.89 -11.05 -14.44
CA LEU A 57 -14.75 -12.23 -14.49
C LEU A 57 -14.13 -13.40 -15.31
N ALA A 58 -13.10 -13.13 -16.12
CA ALA A 58 -12.44 -14.17 -16.90
C ALA A 58 -11.52 -15.05 -16.05
N HIS A 59 -11.04 -14.54 -14.91
CA HIS A 59 -10.09 -15.23 -14.03
C HIS A 59 -10.68 -15.44 -12.62
N VAL A 60 -11.70 -16.30 -12.53
CA VAL A 60 -12.54 -16.48 -11.32
C VAL A 60 -11.72 -16.70 -10.03
N ALA A 61 -10.70 -17.55 -10.07
CA ALA A 61 -9.89 -17.82 -8.87
C ALA A 61 -9.12 -16.58 -8.40
N LYS A 62 -8.52 -15.82 -9.33
CA LYS A 62 -7.83 -14.57 -9.01
C LYS A 62 -8.81 -13.50 -8.54
N GLN A 63 -10.01 -13.44 -9.14
CA GLN A 63 -11.05 -12.52 -8.73
C GLN A 63 -11.46 -12.75 -7.28
N GLN A 64 -11.77 -14.00 -6.91
CA GLN A 64 -12.15 -14.34 -5.54
C GLN A 64 -11.05 -13.93 -4.56
N ARG A 65 -9.79 -14.29 -4.88
CA ARG A 65 -8.66 -13.95 -4.02
C ARG A 65 -8.43 -12.44 -3.89
N ALA A 66 -8.54 -11.70 -4.98
CA ALA A 66 -8.43 -10.24 -4.98
C ALA A 66 -9.52 -9.58 -4.15
N LEU A 67 -10.79 -10.02 -4.28
CA LEU A 67 -11.90 -9.51 -3.49
C LEU A 67 -11.71 -9.79 -1.99
N GLU A 68 -11.25 -10.99 -1.61
CA GLU A 68 -10.92 -11.30 -0.21
C GLU A 68 -9.90 -10.31 0.35
N LEU A 69 -8.80 -10.06 -0.38
CA LEU A 69 -7.74 -9.13 0.05
C LEU A 69 -8.25 -7.70 0.15
N ILE A 70 -8.99 -7.23 -0.84
CA ILE A 70 -9.58 -5.88 -0.84
C ILE A 70 -10.50 -5.69 0.37
N LEU A 71 -11.38 -6.67 0.63
CA LEU A 71 -12.31 -6.62 1.76
C LEU A 71 -11.59 -6.72 3.11
N GLU A 72 -10.60 -7.60 3.22
CA GLU A 72 -9.79 -7.75 4.43
C GLU A 72 -9.09 -6.44 4.79
N HIS A 73 -8.32 -5.89 3.83
CA HIS A 73 -7.57 -4.66 4.08
C HIS A 73 -8.46 -3.44 4.29
N LYS A 74 -9.65 -3.42 3.66
CA LYS A 74 -10.66 -2.40 3.92
C LYS A 74 -11.24 -2.50 5.35
N ALA A 75 -11.60 -3.70 5.78
CA ALA A 75 -12.17 -3.93 7.12
C ALA A 75 -11.17 -3.62 8.24
N ARG A 76 -9.88 -3.90 8.00
CA ARG A 76 -8.80 -3.66 8.96
C ARG A 76 -8.20 -2.26 8.89
N HIS A 77 -8.59 -1.44 7.92
CA HIS A 77 -7.97 -0.12 7.66
C HIS A 77 -6.45 -0.19 7.44
N THR A 78 -5.98 -1.26 6.81
CA THR A 78 -4.54 -1.51 6.56
C THR A 78 -4.15 -1.36 5.09
N GLY A 79 -5.12 -1.21 4.20
CA GLY A 79 -4.88 -1.08 2.77
C GLY A 79 -4.36 0.31 2.39
N VAL A 80 -3.35 0.33 1.55
CA VAL A 80 -2.74 1.53 0.98
C VAL A 80 -2.72 1.40 -0.53
N VAL A 81 -3.04 2.47 -1.22
CA VAL A 81 -2.91 2.61 -2.68
C VAL A 81 -2.21 3.94 -3.00
N SER A 82 -1.87 4.18 -4.26
CA SER A 82 -1.41 5.51 -4.69
C SER A 82 -2.34 6.12 -5.73
N LEU A 83 -2.20 7.42 -6.00
CA LEU A 83 -2.89 8.07 -7.11
C LEU A 83 -2.59 7.38 -8.44
N GLN A 84 -1.34 6.93 -8.66
CA GLN A 84 -0.96 6.14 -9.83
C GLN A 84 -1.83 4.90 -9.97
N VAL A 85 -1.95 4.10 -8.91
CA VAL A 85 -2.76 2.87 -8.88
C VAL A 85 -4.22 3.16 -9.25
N LEU A 86 -4.81 4.22 -8.70
CA LEU A 86 -6.18 4.61 -9.02
C LEU A 86 -6.36 5.04 -10.47
N GLN A 87 -5.39 5.77 -11.03
CA GLN A 87 -5.39 6.20 -12.43
C GLN A 87 -5.25 5.00 -13.38
N GLU A 88 -4.31 4.11 -13.12
CA GLU A 88 -4.10 2.89 -13.88
C GLU A 88 -5.30 1.96 -13.80
N TYR A 89 -5.90 1.82 -12.62
CA TYR A 89 -7.12 1.03 -12.46
C TYR A 89 -8.24 1.58 -13.34
N PHE A 90 -8.52 2.91 -13.32
CA PHE A 90 -9.56 3.51 -14.17
C PHE A 90 -9.31 3.20 -15.65
N VAL A 91 -8.09 3.44 -16.12
CA VAL A 91 -7.74 3.24 -17.54
C VAL A 91 -7.87 1.76 -17.95
N ASN A 92 -7.34 0.84 -17.12
CA ASN A 92 -7.35 -0.58 -17.47
C ASN A 92 -8.73 -1.22 -17.28
N ALA A 93 -9.49 -0.85 -16.26
CA ALA A 93 -10.85 -1.35 -16.04
C ALA A 93 -11.79 -0.95 -17.22
N THR A 94 -11.67 0.28 -17.70
CA THR A 94 -12.46 0.73 -18.86
C THR A 94 -11.98 0.15 -20.18
N ARG A 95 -10.66 0.09 -20.41
CA ARG A 95 -10.11 -0.32 -21.72
C ARG A 95 -9.97 -1.83 -21.87
N LYS A 96 -9.46 -2.54 -20.83
CA LYS A 96 -9.17 -3.98 -20.92
C LYS A 96 -10.38 -4.83 -20.50
N LEU A 97 -11.07 -4.41 -19.41
CA LEU A 97 -12.23 -5.16 -18.93
C LEU A 97 -13.55 -4.67 -19.55
N GLY A 98 -13.55 -3.56 -20.29
CA GLY A 98 -14.74 -3.02 -20.95
C GLY A 98 -15.81 -2.53 -19.99
N LEU A 99 -15.47 -2.19 -18.76
CA LEU A 99 -16.43 -1.75 -17.75
C LEU A 99 -16.92 -0.32 -18.06
N ASP A 100 -18.18 -0.07 -17.70
CA ASP A 100 -18.77 1.27 -17.81
C ASP A 100 -17.99 2.30 -16.99
N PRO A 101 -17.59 3.46 -17.57
CA PRO A 101 -16.81 4.46 -16.85
C PRO A 101 -17.49 5.01 -15.58
N GLY A 102 -18.83 5.06 -15.55
CA GLY A 102 -19.59 5.50 -14.40
C GLY A 102 -19.50 4.48 -13.24
N LEU A 103 -19.54 3.19 -13.57
CA LEU A 103 -19.32 2.11 -12.60
C LEU A 103 -17.88 2.16 -12.06
N VAL A 104 -16.88 2.30 -12.95
CA VAL A 104 -15.47 2.38 -12.56
C VAL A 104 -15.21 3.58 -11.66
N ARG A 105 -15.84 4.74 -11.95
CA ARG A 105 -15.78 5.92 -11.08
C ARG A 105 -16.26 5.64 -9.65
N GLN A 106 -17.38 4.93 -9.48
CA GLN A 106 -17.91 4.55 -8.16
C GLN A 106 -16.92 3.61 -7.41
N LYS A 107 -16.27 2.71 -8.14
CA LYS A 107 -15.24 1.84 -7.57
C LYS A 107 -14.00 2.63 -7.13
N VAL A 108 -13.54 3.57 -7.94
CA VAL A 108 -12.44 4.50 -7.55
C VAL A 108 -12.82 5.26 -6.28
N GLU A 109 -14.05 5.79 -6.16
CA GLU A 109 -14.52 6.44 -4.92
C GLU A 109 -14.47 5.49 -3.71
N THR A 110 -14.72 4.20 -3.93
CA THR A 110 -14.60 3.19 -2.88
C THR A 110 -13.15 2.95 -2.49
N TYR A 111 -12.24 2.90 -3.47
CA TYR A 111 -10.80 2.72 -3.24
C TYR A 111 -10.12 3.96 -2.65
N CYS A 112 -10.66 5.16 -2.88
CA CYS A 112 -10.24 6.38 -2.17
C CYS A 112 -10.48 6.35 -0.65
N ARG A 113 -11.17 5.32 -0.12
CA ARG A 113 -11.29 5.09 1.32
C ARG A 113 -10.13 4.32 1.92
N PHE A 114 -9.25 3.75 1.10
CA PHE A 114 -7.93 3.31 1.53
C PHE A 114 -7.06 4.53 1.85
N ASP A 115 -5.93 4.30 2.46
CA ASP A 115 -4.93 5.35 2.58
C ASP A 115 -4.29 5.60 1.22
N VAL A 116 -4.49 6.80 0.67
CA VAL A 116 -4.04 7.15 -0.68
C VAL A 116 -2.74 7.95 -0.61
N VAL A 117 -1.67 7.38 -1.16
CA VAL A 117 -0.39 8.08 -1.31
C VAL A 117 -0.45 9.03 -2.50
N GLU A 118 -0.22 10.31 -2.22
CA GLU A 118 -0.10 11.36 -3.24
C GLU A 118 1.38 11.67 -3.49
N PRO A 119 1.94 11.27 -4.64
CA PRO A 119 3.33 11.57 -4.94
C PRO A 119 3.52 13.05 -5.27
N VAL A 120 4.55 13.66 -4.70
CA VAL A 120 5.02 15.00 -5.05
C VAL A 120 6.25 14.89 -5.96
N ALA A 121 6.71 16.02 -6.52
CA ALA A 121 7.85 16.02 -7.46
C ALA A 121 9.11 15.35 -6.88
N ALA A 122 9.37 15.49 -5.58
CA ALA A 122 10.49 14.82 -4.92
C ALA A 122 10.37 13.29 -4.93
N ASP A 123 9.15 12.74 -4.82
CA ASP A 123 8.90 11.30 -4.88
C ASP A 123 9.17 10.75 -6.29
N ILE A 124 8.86 11.53 -7.33
CA ILE A 124 9.16 11.17 -8.73
C ILE A 124 10.68 11.07 -8.94
N LEU A 125 11.44 12.04 -8.44
CA LEU A 125 12.91 12.02 -8.53
C LEU A 125 13.50 10.83 -7.77
N ALA A 126 13.01 10.57 -6.56
CA ALA A 126 13.43 9.41 -5.76
C ALA A 126 13.10 8.09 -6.48
N ALA A 127 11.94 7.98 -7.13
CA ALA A 127 11.58 6.79 -7.92
C ALA A 127 12.49 6.62 -9.15
N ILE A 128 12.91 7.70 -9.80
CA ILE A 128 13.89 7.64 -10.90
C ILE A 128 15.23 7.11 -10.39
N ASP A 129 15.72 7.61 -9.25
CA ASP A 129 16.98 7.14 -8.66
C ASP A 129 16.86 5.66 -8.25
N PHE A 130 15.73 5.26 -7.69
CA PHE A 130 15.45 3.88 -7.31
C PHE A 130 15.40 2.94 -8.54
N HIS A 131 14.72 3.36 -9.62
CA HIS A 131 14.72 2.67 -10.91
C HIS A 131 16.14 2.43 -11.43
N ARG A 132 17.00 3.46 -11.41
CA ARG A 132 18.38 3.37 -11.89
C ARG A 132 19.24 2.43 -11.02
N LEU A 133 19.07 2.51 -9.70
CA LEU A 133 19.83 1.71 -8.74
C LEU A 133 19.49 0.22 -8.84
N HIS A 134 18.21 -0.10 -8.88
CA HIS A 134 17.73 -1.48 -8.81
C HIS A 134 17.41 -2.11 -10.18
N ARG A 135 17.50 -1.32 -11.27
CA ARG A 135 17.23 -1.76 -12.66
C ARG A 135 15.84 -2.40 -12.84
N ILE A 136 14.84 -1.92 -12.14
CA ILE A 136 13.43 -2.27 -12.27
C ILE A 136 12.71 -1.23 -13.13
N SER A 137 11.47 -1.48 -13.54
CA SER A 137 10.71 -0.47 -14.28
C SER A 137 10.51 0.82 -13.45
N TYR A 138 10.37 1.96 -14.11
CA TYR A 138 10.07 3.21 -13.41
C TYR A 138 8.73 3.13 -12.65
N TRP A 139 7.74 2.49 -13.23
CA TRP A 139 6.42 2.35 -12.62
C TRP A 139 6.46 1.49 -11.36
N ASP A 140 7.21 0.37 -11.38
CA ASP A 140 7.44 -0.46 -10.20
C ASP A 140 8.22 0.30 -9.12
N ALA A 141 9.22 1.09 -9.55
CA ALA A 141 9.98 1.94 -8.64
C ALA A 141 9.10 2.97 -7.94
N LEU A 142 8.15 3.58 -8.64
CA LEU A 142 7.22 4.55 -8.07
C LEU A 142 6.22 3.89 -7.11
N VAL A 143 5.73 2.69 -7.43
CA VAL A 143 4.88 1.87 -6.55
C VAL A 143 5.63 1.50 -5.26
N LEU A 144 6.86 0.98 -5.39
CA LEU A 144 7.71 0.62 -4.23
C LEU A 144 8.05 1.83 -3.38
N HIS A 145 8.39 2.97 -4.01
CA HIS A 145 8.64 4.21 -3.29
C HIS A 145 7.39 4.68 -2.53
N SER A 146 6.22 4.60 -3.14
CA SER A 146 4.94 4.95 -2.51
C SER A 146 4.61 4.03 -1.33
N ALA A 147 4.82 2.71 -1.49
CA ALA A 147 4.64 1.73 -0.42
C ALA A 147 5.56 2.02 0.78
N ARG A 148 6.84 2.30 0.52
CA ARG A 148 7.82 2.66 1.55
C ARG A 148 7.45 3.97 2.26
N LYS A 149 7.10 5.02 1.49
CA LYS A 149 6.67 6.32 2.02
C LYS A 149 5.48 6.20 2.96
N ALA A 150 4.56 5.29 2.65
CA ALA A 150 3.40 4.98 3.49
C ALA A 150 3.72 4.07 4.69
N GLY A 151 4.94 3.60 4.86
CA GLY A 151 5.33 2.69 5.92
C GLY A 151 4.80 1.26 5.73
N CYS A 152 4.46 0.87 4.49
CA CYS A 152 4.07 -0.51 4.19
C CYS A 152 5.28 -1.44 4.28
N ARG A 153 5.06 -2.65 4.81
CA ARG A 153 6.06 -3.73 4.81
C ARG A 153 5.79 -4.77 3.74
N VAL A 154 4.60 -4.77 3.20
CA VAL A 154 4.15 -5.69 2.15
C VAL A 154 3.60 -4.89 0.99
N LEU A 155 3.99 -5.28 -0.21
CA LEU A 155 3.41 -4.88 -1.48
C LEU A 155 2.79 -6.12 -2.13
N LEU A 156 1.48 -6.12 -2.32
CA LEU A 156 0.78 -7.15 -3.08
C LEU A 156 0.83 -6.78 -4.57
N SER A 157 1.52 -7.57 -5.36
CA SER A 157 1.64 -7.40 -6.81
C SER A 157 1.88 -8.73 -7.51
N GLU A 158 1.28 -8.92 -8.68
CA GLU A 158 1.57 -10.06 -9.56
C GLU A 158 2.73 -9.76 -10.53
N ASP A 159 2.93 -8.48 -10.85
CA ASP A 159 3.85 -8.06 -11.93
C ASP A 159 5.32 -8.06 -11.49
N MET A 160 5.57 -8.04 -10.19
CA MET A 160 6.91 -8.06 -9.61
C MET A 160 7.30 -9.43 -9.05
N GLN A 161 8.60 -9.65 -8.89
CA GLN A 161 9.11 -10.95 -8.43
C GLN A 161 8.69 -11.25 -7.00
N HIS A 162 7.91 -12.32 -6.82
CA HIS A 162 7.48 -12.80 -5.51
C HIS A 162 8.66 -13.08 -4.57
N GLY A 163 8.56 -12.65 -3.32
CA GLY A 163 9.55 -12.85 -2.27
C GLY A 163 10.72 -11.87 -2.30
N GLN A 164 10.86 -11.05 -3.34
CA GLN A 164 11.87 -10.00 -3.38
C GLN A 164 11.55 -8.91 -2.35
N GLU A 165 12.61 -8.31 -1.81
CA GLU A 165 12.48 -7.23 -0.82
C GLU A 165 13.32 -6.03 -1.26
N PHE A 166 12.75 -4.83 -1.14
CA PHE A 166 13.41 -3.56 -1.40
C PHE A 166 13.18 -2.62 -0.21
N ASP A 167 14.25 -2.18 0.42
CA ASP A 167 14.23 -1.20 1.51
C ASP A 167 13.17 -1.50 2.59
N GLY A 168 13.01 -2.78 2.97
CA GLY A 168 12.06 -3.24 3.98
C GLY A 168 10.62 -3.45 3.48
N VAL A 169 10.37 -3.36 2.17
CA VAL A 169 9.09 -3.70 1.53
C VAL A 169 9.22 -5.04 0.82
N LYS A 170 8.51 -6.06 1.30
CA LYS A 170 8.47 -7.39 0.69
C LYS A 170 7.36 -7.49 -0.34
N ILE A 171 7.69 -7.98 -1.53
CA ILE A 171 6.74 -8.23 -2.60
C ILE A 171 6.11 -9.61 -2.42
N ILE A 172 4.79 -9.66 -2.46
CA ILE A 172 4.01 -10.90 -2.38
C ILE A 172 3.07 -10.95 -3.57
N ASN A 173 3.22 -11.98 -4.41
CA ASN A 173 2.19 -12.33 -5.40
C ASN A 173 1.15 -13.22 -4.69
N PRO A 174 -0.09 -12.74 -4.49
CA PRO A 174 -1.10 -13.49 -3.75
C PRO A 174 -1.84 -14.53 -4.58
N PHE A 175 -1.47 -14.68 -5.86
CA PHE A 175 -2.13 -15.56 -6.83
C PHE A 175 -1.30 -16.83 -7.14
N LEU A 176 -0.17 -17.03 -6.47
CA LEU A 176 0.67 -18.24 -6.55
C LEU A 176 0.11 -19.37 -5.71
#